data_c6b1c79b887a3623db603d42143635e1
#
_entry.id   c6b1c79b887a3623db603d42143635e1
#
_cell.length_a   1.000
_cell.length_b   1.000
_cell.length_c   1.000
_cell.angle_alpha   90.00
_cell.angle_beta   90.00
_cell.angle_gamma   90.00
#
_symmetry.space_group_name_H-M   'P 1'
#
loop_
_entity.id
_entity.type
_entity.pdbx_description
1 polymer ?
#
loop_
_entity_poly.entity_id
_entity_poly.type
_entity_poly.pdbx_seq_one_letter_code
_entity_poly.pdbx_strand_id
1 'polypeptide(L)'
;MKNRHSTVSADNSPANTDSKDEIINIVTTTDLHSHLNSFITNKDGKNTELGGLSRIKTVIDDLGDNTLVFDSGDFSMGTLFQTMYRREAFELRSLGLIGCSATTIGNHEFDYGTEGIISMLKSANNSGDTLPEIVLCNINRAKMEEKGLSEEQQSLLDAFDRFNIKKYTVIYHNGLKIAVTGVFGKNAFSCAP
;
A
#
# COMPACT_ATOMS: atom_id res chain seq x y z
N MET A 1 -69.77 -8.05 2.04
CA MET A 1 -68.34 -8.14 1.87
C MET A 1 -67.75 -6.77 2.13
N LYS A 2 -67.07 -6.57 3.26
CA LYS A 2 -66.54 -5.27 3.69
C LYS A 2 -65.03 -5.24 3.38
N ASN A 3 -64.60 -4.37 2.46
CA ASN A 3 -63.22 -4.04 2.19
C ASN A 3 -62.66 -3.25 3.38
N ARG A 4 -61.59 -3.78 4.02
CA ARG A 4 -60.78 -3.03 4.96
C ARG A 4 -59.60 -2.44 4.18
N HIS A 5 -59.58 -1.14 4.04
CA HIS A 5 -58.38 -0.39 3.67
C HIS A 5 -57.52 -0.23 4.93
N SER A 6 -56.31 -0.79 4.92
CA SER A 6 -55.29 -0.48 5.92
C SER A 6 -54.50 0.69 5.40
N THR A 7 -54.63 1.83 6.06
CA THR A 7 -53.78 2.99 5.86
C THR A 7 -52.45 2.74 6.61
N VAL A 8 -51.38 2.62 5.88
CA VAL A 8 -50.01 2.67 6.42
C VAL A 8 -49.68 4.14 6.61
N SER A 9 -49.59 4.59 7.85
CA SER A 9 -49.05 5.90 8.21
C SER A 9 -47.55 5.85 8.04
N ALA A 10 -47.01 6.63 7.12
CA ALA A 10 -45.56 6.89 7.06
C ALA A 10 -45.21 7.80 8.22
N ASP A 11 -44.36 7.27 9.12
CA ASP A 11 -43.77 8.04 10.18
C ASP A 11 -42.67 8.93 9.57
N ASN A 12 -42.98 10.21 9.36
CA ASN A 12 -42.06 11.26 8.91
C ASN A 12 -41.39 11.92 10.12
N SER A 13 -40.76 11.13 10.99
CA SER A 13 -39.82 11.70 11.96
C SER A 13 -38.57 12.16 11.21
N PRO A 14 -38.14 13.42 11.34
CA PRO A 14 -36.88 13.82 10.74
C PRO A 14 -35.75 13.04 11.41
N ALA A 15 -35.00 12.28 10.60
CA ALA A 15 -33.76 11.67 11.05
C ALA A 15 -32.87 12.78 11.61
N ASN A 16 -32.60 12.71 12.90
CA ASN A 16 -31.66 13.62 13.57
C ASN A 16 -30.27 13.32 13.05
N THR A 17 -29.85 14.00 11.99
CA THR A 17 -28.52 13.91 11.42
C THR A 17 -27.60 14.94 12.07
N ASP A 18 -27.35 14.82 13.36
CA ASP A 18 -26.12 15.31 13.98
C ASP A 18 -25.00 14.31 13.64
N SER A 19 -24.72 14.12 12.35
CA SER A 19 -23.49 13.48 11.92
C SER A 19 -22.37 14.48 12.19
N LYS A 20 -21.66 14.31 13.29
CA LYS A 20 -20.36 14.96 13.44
C LYS A 20 -19.51 14.49 12.27
N ASP A 21 -19.09 15.41 11.43
CA ASP A 21 -18.12 15.13 10.39
C ASP A 21 -16.89 14.49 11.06
N GLU A 22 -16.57 13.28 10.65
CA GLU A 22 -15.40 12.57 11.16
C GLU A 22 -14.23 12.85 10.23
N ILE A 23 -13.19 13.48 10.76
CA ILE A 23 -11.99 13.81 9.99
C ILE A 23 -11.04 12.62 10.08
N ILE A 24 -10.65 12.04 8.95
CA ILE A 24 -9.60 11.02 8.86
C ILE A 24 -8.35 11.66 8.29
N ASN A 25 -7.22 11.46 8.97
CA ASN A 25 -5.92 11.84 8.46
C ASN A 25 -5.42 10.76 7.49
N ILE A 26 -4.92 11.16 6.34
CA ILE A 26 -4.29 10.26 5.38
C ILE A 26 -2.85 10.72 5.18
N VAL A 27 -1.92 9.83 5.52
CA VAL A 27 -0.48 10.00 5.24
C VAL A 27 -0.13 9.12 4.06
N THR A 28 0.52 9.70 3.06
CA THR A 28 0.99 8.95 1.90
C THR A 28 2.49 9.11 1.74
N THR A 29 3.18 8.00 1.42
CA THR A 29 4.56 7.98 0.96
C THR A 29 4.63 7.49 -0.47
N THR A 30 5.67 7.88 -1.18
CA THR A 30 6.00 7.43 -2.54
C THR A 30 7.50 7.56 -2.75
N ASP A 31 8.07 6.74 -3.60
CA ASP A 31 9.46 6.85 -4.03
C ASP A 31 10.45 6.95 -2.84
N LEU A 32 10.27 6.08 -1.84
CA LEU A 32 11.16 6.07 -0.67
C LEU A 32 12.58 5.62 -1.03
N HIS A 33 12.74 4.80 -2.07
CA HIS A 33 14.02 4.39 -2.62
C HIS A 33 15.04 3.96 -1.55
N SER A 34 14.60 3.12 -0.62
CA SER A 34 15.41 2.64 0.52
C SER A 34 16.02 3.76 1.39
N HIS A 35 15.54 5.01 1.32
CA HIS A 35 16.01 6.12 2.15
C HIS A 35 15.39 6.05 3.55
N LEU A 36 15.72 5.00 4.29
CA LEU A 36 15.14 4.70 5.60
C LEU A 36 15.79 5.49 6.74
N ASN A 37 17.05 5.92 6.56
CA ASN A 37 17.75 6.76 7.51
C ASN A 37 17.58 8.24 7.21
N SER A 38 17.65 9.06 8.26
CA SER A 38 17.81 10.50 8.13
C SER A 38 19.19 10.86 7.57
N PHE A 39 19.31 12.03 7.01
CA PHE A 39 20.55 12.60 6.51
C PHE A 39 20.71 14.06 6.93
N ILE A 40 21.97 14.49 7.06
CA ILE A 40 22.28 15.88 7.40
C ILE A 40 22.50 16.67 6.10
N THR A 41 21.83 17.78 5.96
CA THR A 41 22.02 18.73 4.87
C THR A 41 22.21 20.13 5.40
N ASN A 42 22.85 21.02 4.62
CA ASN A 42 22.92 22.44 4.95
C ASN A 42 21.71 23.15 4.35
N LYS A 43 20.82 23.62 5.21
CA LYS A 43 19.69 24.46 4.83
C LYS A 43 19.85 25.83 5.44
N ASP A 44 19.94 26.86 4.60
CA ASP A 44 20.09 28.26 5.01
C ASP A 44 21.30 28.50 5.96
N GLY A 45 22.43 27.83 5.68
CA GLY A 45 23.65 27.94 6.46
C GLY A 45 23.67 27.13 7.76
N LYS A 46 22.63 26.34 8.03
CA LYS A 46 22.53 25.46 9.21
C LYS A 46 22.50 24.00 8.82
N ASN A 47 23.28 23.20 9.53
CA ASN A 47 23.17 21.74 9.41
C ASN A 47 21.81 21.31 9.96
N THR A 48 20.98 20.76 9.09
CA THR A 48 19.62 20.31 9.39
C THR A 48 19.53 18.83 9.05
N GLU A 49 19.02 18.05 9.97
CA GLU A 49 18.76 16.64 9.75
C GLU A 49 17.36 16.47 9.18
N LEU A 50 17.27 15.80 8.01
CA LEU A 50 16.03 15.59 7.25
C LEU A 50 15.83 14.11 6.95
N GLY A 51 14.58 13.77 6.57
CA GLY A 51 14.21 12.43 6.13
C GLY A 51 14.25 11.38 7.23
N GLY A 52 14.21 10.13 6.82
CA GLY A 52 14.21 8.96 7.68
C GLY A 52 12.82 8.49 8.12
N LEU A 53 12.67 7.17 8.14
CA LEU A 53 11.38 6.52 8.41
C LEU A 53 10.89 6.80 9.85
N SER A 54 11.81 6.92 10.81
CA SER A 54 11.49 7.26 12.20
C SER A 54 10.78 8.62 12.34
N ARG A 55 11.15 9.61 11.50
CA ARG A 55 10.50 10.92 11.49
C ARG A 55 9.11 10.85 10.87
N ILE A 56 8.94 10.03 9.82
CA ILE A 56 7.62 9.73 9.25
C ILE A 56 6.74 9.11 10.33
N LYS A 57 7.26 8.13 11.07
CA LYS A 57 6.54 7.50 12.18
C LYS A 57 6.13 8.52 13.26
N THR A 58 7.03 9.44 13.63
CA THR A 58 6.70 10.52 14.58
C THR A 58 5.53 11.37 14.07
N VAL A 59 5.54 11.79 12.81
CA VAL A 59 4.43 12.56 12.21
C VAL A 59 3.12 11.76 12.26
N ILE A 60 3.16 10.46 11.95
CA ILE A 60 1.98 9.60 12.01
C ILE A 60 1.45 9.53 13.45
N ASP A 61 2.32 9.35 14.44
CA ASP A 61 1.94 9.28 15.85
C ASP A 61 1.36 10.59 16.36
N ASP A 62 1.92 11.72 15.96
CA ASP A 62 1.43 13.05 16.32
C ASP A 62 0.04 13.36 15.73
N LEU A 63 -0.31 12.75 14.60
CA LEU A 63 -1.64 12.87 14.00
C LEU A 63 -2.71 12.04 14.74
N GLY A 64 -2.28 11.07 15.55
CA GLY A 64 -3.16 10.25 16.39
C GLY A 64 -3.84 9.09 15.67
N ASP A 65 -4.71 8.39 16.43
CA ASP A 65 -5.29 7.09 16.02
C ASP A 65 -6.21 7.16 14.81
N ASN A 66 -6.70 8.36 14.44
CA ASN A 66 -7.54 8.55 13.26
C ASN A 66 -6.71 8.80 11.99
N THR A 67 -5.62 8.07 11.84
CA THR A 67 -4.66 8.21 10.74
C THR A 67 -4.52 6.90 9.97
N LEU A 68 -4.68 6.98 8.65
CA LEU A 68 -4.38 5.90 7.72
C LEU A 68 -3.09 6.22 6.96
N VAL A 69 -2.27 5.21 6.77
CA VAL A 69 -0.98 5.33 6.07
C VAL A 69 -0.99 4.46 4.84
N PHE A 70 -0.61 5.05 3.71
CA PHE A 70 -0.49 4.35 2.42
C PHE A 70 0.86 4.64 1.79
N ASP A 71 1.30 3.74 0.92
CA ASP A 71 2.50 3.91 0.13
C ASP A 71 2.19 3.64 -1.35
N SER A 72 2.80 4.41 -2.26
CA SER A 72 2.52 4.35 -3.70
C SER A 72 3.56 3.58 -4.50
N GLY A 73 4.41 2.78 -3.85
CA GLY A 73 5.45 1.99 -4.50
C GLY A 73 6.78 2.74 -4.68
N ASP A 74 7.70 2.11 -5.38
CA ASP A 74 9.10 2.52 -5.47
C ASP A 74 9.73 2.74 -4.07
N PHE A 75 9.38 1.84 -3.14
CA PHE A 75 9.92 1.88 -1.79
C PHE A 75 11.35 1.33 -1.70
N SER A 76 11.77 0.54 -2.67
CA SER A 76 13.08 -0.10 -2.74
C SER A 76 14.06 0.64 -3.65
N MET A 77 15.33 0.22 -3.63
CA MET A 77 16.43 0.66 -4.49
C MET A 77 16.80 2.16 -4.35
N GLY A 78 18.03 2.42 -4.01
CA GLY A 78 18.57 3.80 -3.89
C GLY A 78 19.61 3.98 -2.80
N THR A 79 19.65 3.10 -1.79
CA THR A 79 20.68 3.12 -0.76
C THR A 79 21.24 1.73 -0.50
N LEU A 80 22.20 1.61 0.41
CA LEU A 80 22.77 0.29 0.78
C LEU A 80 21.74 -0.68 1.37
N PHE A 81 20.59 -0.21 1.85
CA PHE A 81 19.52 -1.09 2.34
C PHE A 81 18.98 -2.02 1.24
N GLN A 82 19.05 -1.61 -0.03
CA GLN A 82 18.67 -2.46 -1.16
C GLN A 82 19.41 -3.81 -1.18
N THR A 83 20.58 -3.91 -0.58
CA THR A 83 21.32 -5.19 -0.48
C THR A 83 20.57 -6.23 0.36
N MET A 84 19.65 -5.80 1.21
CA MET A 84 18.80 -6.65 2.06
C MET A 84 17.42 -6.91 1.44
N TYR A 85 17.10 -6.29 0.29
CA TYR A 85 15.81 -6.41 -0.38
C TYR A 85 15.35 -7.85 -0.56
N ARG A 86 16.17 -8.68 -1.21
CA ARG A 86 15.81 -10.07 -1.54
C ARG A 86 15.74 -10.99 -0.33
N ARG A 87 16.62 -10.79 0.65
CA ARG A 87 16.81 -11.73 1.78
C ARG A 87 15.98 -11.37 3.00
N GLU A 88 15.79 -10.09 3.23
CA GLU A 88 15.18 -9.58 4.44
C GLU A 88 13.90 -8.79 4.16
N ALA A 89 13.60 -8.47 2.90
CA ALA A 89 12.48 -7.60 2.52
C ALA A 89 12.40 -6.32 3.38
N PHE A 90 13.58 -5.74 3.66
CA PHE A 90 13.75 -4.77 4.73
C PHE A 90 12.87 -3.54 4.53
N GLU A 91 12.75 -3.07 3.29
CA GLU A 91 11.93 -1.90 2.94
C GLU A 91 10.44 -2.17 3.17
N LEU A 92 9.92 -3.28 2.66
CA LEU A 92 8.50 -3.65 2.82
C LEU A 92 8.13 -3.85 4.30
N ARG A 93 8.99 -4.52 5.06
CA ARG A 93 8.85 -4.70 6.51
C ARG A 93 8.88 -3.36 7.25
N SER A 94 9.74 -2.45 6.80
CA SER A 94 9.85 -1.10 7.38
C SER A 94 8.57 -0.27 7.15
N LEU A 95 7.90 -0.42 6.01
CA LEU A 95 6.57 0.16 5.80
C LEU A 95 5.55 -0.37 6.81
N GLY A 96 5.58 -1.68 7.10
CA GLY A 96 4.74 -2.26 8.15
C GLY A 96 5.01 -1.67 9.54
N LEU A 97 6.28 -1.45 9.88
CA LEU A 97 6.67 -0.86 11.17
C LEU A 97 6.15 0.55 11.40
N ILE A 98 5.99 1.36 10.35
CA ILE A 98 5.38 2.70 10.48
C ILE A 98 3.85 2.69 10.48
N GLY A 99 3.23 1.52 10.30
CA GLY A 99 1.77 1.37 10.27
C GLY A 99 1.15 1.56 8.88
N CYS A 100 1.94 1.38 7.81
CA CYS A 100 1.41 1.41 6.45
C CYS A 100 0.35 0.30 6.26
N SER A 101 -0.84 0.70 5.87
CA SER A 101 -1.98 -0.21 5.70
C SER A 101 -2.00 -0.89 4.33
N ALA A 102 -1.58 -0.17 3.29
CA ALA A 102 -1.46 -0.73 1.94
C ALA A 102 -0.38 -0.02 1.13
N THR A 103 0.29 -0.79 0.27
CA THR A 103 1.25 -0.32 -0.72
C THR A 103 0.94 -0.90 -2.10
N THR A 104 1.57 -0.39 -3.13
CA THR A 104 1.59 -0.97 -4.47
C THR A 104 3.01 -1.28 -4.90
N ILE A 105 3.18 -1.83 -6.09
CA ILE A 105 4.48 -2.14 -6.68
C ILE A 105 4.82 -1.07 -7.71
N GLY A 106 6.01 -0.50 -7.61
CA GLY A 106 6.57 0.39 -8.63
C GLY A 106 7.60 -0.34 -9.51
N ASN A 107 8.32 0.40 -10.36
CA ASN A 107 9.30 -0.21 -11.24
C ASN A 107 10.55 -0.69 -10.51
N HIS A 108 10.95 -0.02 -9.45
CA HIS A 108 12.17 -0.36 -8.72
C HIS A 108 12.04 -1.66 -7.90
N GLU A 109 10.84 -2.12 -7.59
CA GLU A 109 10.65 -3.44 -7.01
C GLU A 109 11.08 -4.56 -7.97
N PHE A 110 11.22 -4.27 -9.27
CA PHE A 110 11.70 -5.20 -10.29
C PHE A 110 13.19 -5.07 -10.63
N ASP A 111 13.96 -4.18 -10.01
CA ASP A 111 15.39 -3.97 -10.34
C ASP A 111 16.27 -5.23 -10.25
N TYR A 112 15.90 -6.17 -9.38
CA TYR A 112 16.51 -7.50 -9.33
C TYR A 112 15.74 -8.57 -10.14
N GLY A 113 14.94 -8.12 -11.12
CA GLY A 113 14.12 -8.99 -11.96
C GLY A 113 12.99 -9.69 -11.21
N THR A 114 12.29 -10.53 -11.90
CA THR A 114 11.18 -11.33 -11.36
C THR A 114 11.59 -12.20 -10.18
N GLU A 115 12.75 -12.83 -10.24
CA GLU A 115 13.29 -13.63 -9.13
C GLU A 115 13.53 -12.77 -7.88
N GLY A 116 13.96 -11.52 -8.07
CA GLY A 116 14.19 -10.58 -6.98
C GLY A 116 12.94 -10.27 -6.20
N ILE A 117 11.86 -9.88 -6.88
CA ILE A 117 10.59 -9.59 -6.22
C ILE A 117 9.96 -10.83 -5.58
N ILE A 118 10.03 -12.00 -6.23
CA ILE A 118 9.56 -13.27 -5.66
C ILE A 118 10.31 -13.58 -4.35
N SER A 119 11.64 -13.41 -4.34
CA SER A 119 12.46 -13.63 -3.15
C SER A 119 12.11 -12.66 -2.03
N MET A 120 11.90 -11.38 -2.36
CA MET A 120 11.49 -10.36 -1.41
C MET A 120 10.13 -10.70 -0.77
N LEU A 121 9.12 -11.03 -1.57
CA LEU A 121 7.80 -11.42 -1.09
C LEU A 121 7.86 -12.64 -0.16
N LYS A 122 8.67 -13.64 -0.53
CA LYS A 122 8.90 -14.82 0.32
C LYS A 122 9.54 -14.46 1.65
N SER A 123 10.56 -13.60 1.63
CA SER A 123 11.27 -13.17 2.84
C SER A 123 10.36 -12.35 3.75
N ALA A 124 9.57 -11.44 3.17
CA ALA A 124 8.57 -10.67 3.90
C ALA A 124 7.55 -11.58 4.60
N ASN A 125 6.95 -12.51 3.85
CA ASN A 125 5.94 -13.43 4.40
C ASN A 125 6.50 -14.31 5.53
N ASN A 126 7.78 -14.66 5.48
CA ASN A 126 8.43 -15.50 6.49
C ASN A 126 8.97 -14.71 7.69
N SER A 127 8.94 -13.39 7.65
CA SER A 127 9.51 -12.54 8.72
C SER A 127 8.71 -12.60 10.03
N GLY A 128 7.40 -12.85 9.94
CA GLY A 128 6.48 -12.76 11.08
C GLY A 128 6.10 -11.33 11.44
N ASP A 129 6.57 -10.33 10.71
CA ASP A 129 6.22 -8.92 10.92
C ASP A 129 4.84 -8.59 10.35
N THR A 130 4.25 -7.52 10.86
CA THR A 130 3.06 -6.92 10.23
C THR A 130 3.50 -6.26 8.92
N LEU A 131 2.86 -6.61 7.83
CA LEU A 131 3.14 -6.08 6.50
C LEU A 131 1.96 -5.28 5.98
N PRO A 132 2.19 -4.26 5.13
CA PRO A 132 1.09 -3.64 4.39
C PRO A 132 0.47 -4.62 3.40
N GLU A 133 -0.83 -4.46 3.13
CA GLU A 133 -1.45 -5.13 2.00
C GLU A 133 -0.84 -4.63 0.69
N ILE A 134 -0.47 -5.55 -0.21
CA ILE A 134 0.01 -5.16 -1.54
C ILE A 134 -1.16 -5.21 -2.51
N VAL A 135 -1.45 -4.10 -3.17
CA VAL A 135 -2.58 -3.97 -4.10
C VAL A 135 -2.11 -3.57 -5.49
N LEU A 136 -2.62 -4.30 -6.52
CA LEU A 136 -2.27 -4.05 -7.91
C LEU A 136 -3.40 -4.51 -8.84
N CYS A 137 -4.17 -3.56 -9.40
CA CYS A 137 -5.42 -3.89 -10.09
C CYS A 137 -5.30 -4.09 -11.60
N ASN A 138 -4.25 -3.62 -12.23
CA ASN A 138 -4.19 -3.52 -13.70
C ASN A 138 -3.36 -4.61 -14.39
N ILE A 139 -3.09 -5.73 -13.74
CA ILE A 139 -2.56 -6.91 -14.41
C ILE A 139 -3.68 -7.57 -15.20
N ASN A 140 -3.56 -7.57 -16.52
CA ASN A 140 -4.50 -8.25 -17.39
C ASN A 140 -4.06 -9.69 -17.68
N ARG A 141 -4.34 -10.58 -16.72
CA ARG A 141 -3.95 -12.01 -16.80
C ARG A 141 -4.50 -12.68 -18.05
N ALA A 142 -5.77 -12.48 -18.39
CA ALA A 142 -6.39 -13.09 -19.57
C ALA A 142 -5.66 -12.74 -20.86
N LYS A 143 -5.23 -11.46 -21.01
CA LYS A 143 -4.47 -11.05 -22.18
C LYS A 143 -3.04 -11.60 -22.19
N MET A 144 -2.45 -11.81 -21.03
CA MET A 144 -1.13 -12.44 -20.91
C MET A 144 -1.23 -13.92 -21.31
N GLU A 145 -2.24 -14.64 -20.83
CA GLU A 145 -2.52 -16.04 -21.18
C GLU A 145 -2.80 -16.23 -22.67
N GLU A 146 -3.60 -15.33 -23.29
CA GLU A 146 -3.88 -15.31 -24.72
C GLU A 146 -2.59 -15.20 -25.56
N LYS A 147 -1.63 -14.44 -25.09
CA LYS A 147 -0.34 -14.23 -25.77
C LYS A 147 0.68 -15.35 -25.53
N GLY A 148 0.40 -16.23 -24.58
CA GLY A 148 1.34 -17.22 -24.07
C GLY A 148 2.27 -16.63 -23.00
N LEU A 149 2.22 -17.17 -21.80
CA LEU A 149 3.08 -16.79 -20.69
C LEU A 149 4.47 -17.44 -20.83
N SER A 150 5.52 -16.67 -20.56
CA SER A 150 6.83 -17.26 -20.30
C SER A 150 6.82 -17.96 -18.92
N GLU A 151 7.77 -18.88 -18.69
CA GLU A 151 7.93 -19.54 -17.38
C GLU A 151 8.14 -18.50 -16.27
N GLU A 152 8.88 -17.45 -16.55
CA GLU A 152 9.13 -16.36 -15.63
C GLU A 152 7.86 -15.57 -15.28
N GLN A 153 7.06 -15.23 -16.29
CA GLN A 153 5.78 -14.57 -16.08
C GLN A 153 4.80 -15.42 -15.28
N GLN A 154 4.76 -16.72 -15.56
CA GLN A 154 3.94 -17.67 -14.80
C GLN A 154 4.40 -17.71 -13.33
N SER A 155 5.71 -17.82 -13.09
CA SER A 155 6.29 -17.85 -11.75
C SER A 155 5.95 -16.57 -10.95
N LEU A 156 5.95 -15.41 -11.61
CA LEU A 156 5.55 -14.15 -10.99
C LEU A 156 4.07 -14.14 -10.60
N LEU A 157 3.18 -14.55 -11.50
CA LEU A 157 1.75 -14.62 -11.23
C LEU A 157 1.43 -15.60 -10.10
N ASP A 158 2.09 -16.76 -10.09
CA ASP A 158 1.97 -17.75 -9.02
C ASP A 158 2.45 -17.20 -7.67
N ALA A 159 3.52 -16.39 -7.67
CA ALA A 159 3.98 -15.72 -6.47
C ALA A 159 2.98 -14.65 -6.00
N PHE A 160 2.40 -13.87 -6.91
CA PHE A 160 1.39 -12.88 -6.56
C PHE A 160 0.14 -13.52 -5.94
N ASP A 161 -0.27 -14.69 -6.43
CA ASP A 161 -1.37 -15.44 -5.83
C ASP A 161 -0.98 -16.00 -4.46
N ARG A 162 0.21 -16.59 -4.35
CA ARG A 162 0.72 -17.17 -3.09
C ARG A 162 0.85 -16.13 -1.97
N PHE A 163 1.32 -14.93 -2.30
CA PHE A 163 1.52 -13.85 -1.35
C PHE A 163 0.34 -12.87 -1.30
N ASN A 164 -0.80 -13.27 -1.88
CA ASN A 164 -2.08 -12.58 -1.76
C ASN A 164 -2.04 -11.12 -2.24
N ILE A 165 -1.34 -10.86 -3.36
CA ILE A 165 -1.38 -9.55 -4.01
C ILE A 165 -2.76 -9.37 -4.64
N LYS A 166 -3.50 -8.40 -4.16
CA LYS A 166 -4.92 -8.20 -4.47
C LYS A 166 -5.11 -7.11 -5.52
N LYS A 167 -6.25 -7.13 -6.21
CA LYS A 167 -6.64 -5.98 -7.05
C LYS A 167 -7.02 -4.77 -6.20
N TYR A 168 -7.58 -5.00 -5.03
CA TYR A 168 -7.92 -4.00 -4.04
C TYR A 168 -8.00 -4.65 -2.66
N THR A 169 -7.90 -3.84 -1.63
CA THR A 169 -8.21 -4.23 -0.25
C THR A 169 -9.28 -3.33 0.33
N VAL A 170 -9.93 -3.78 1.40
CA VAL A 170 -10.93 -3.00 2.12
C VAL A 170 -10.49 -2.85 3.57
N ILE A 171 -10.35 -1.61 3.97
CA ILE A 171 -9.96 -1.23 5.33
C ILE A 171 -11.21 -0.72 6.05
N TYR A 172 -11.45 -1.22 7.25
CA TYR A 172 -12.48 -0.71 8.14
C TYR A 172 -11.81 0.20 9.17
N HIS A 173 -12.20 1.46 9.17
CA HIS A 173 -11.63 2.46 10.06
C HIS A 173 -12.72 3.38 10.58
N ASN A 174 -12.89 3.44 11.90
CA ASN A 174 -13.91 4.25 12.58
C ASN A 174 -15.32 4.13 11.98
N GLY A 175 -15.74 2.89 11.68
CA GLY A 175 -17.06 2.63 11.10
C GLY A 175 -17.14 2.87 9.59
N LEU A 176 -16.12 3.43 8.98
CA LEU A 176 -16.04 3.62 7.52
C LEU A 176 -15.45 2.39 6.84
N LYS A 177 -15.94 2.15 5.63
CA LYS A 177 -15.44 1.09 4.75
C LYS A 177 -14.72 1.74 3.57
N ILE A 178 -13.39 1.61 3.55
CA ILE A 178 -12.50 2.30 2.61
C ILE A 178 -11.90 1.25 1.68
N ALA A 179 -12.16 1.35 0.37
CA ALA A 179 -11.55 0.52 -0.63
C ALA A 179 -10.27 1.19 -1.16
N VAL A 180 -9.16 0.44 -1.17
CA VAL A 180 -7.85 0.90 -1.61
C VAL A 180 -7.37 0.01 -2.75
N THR A 181 -6.88 0.62 -3.82
CA THR A 181 -6.30 -0.09 -4.96
C THR A 181 -5.00 0.56 -5.41
N GLY A 182 -4.15 -0.20 -6.10
CA GLY A 182 -2.91 0.26 -6.70
C GLY A 182 -2.91 0.07 -8.21
N VAL A 183 -2.20 0.93 -8.90
CA VAL A 183 -2.03 0.89 -10.36
C VAL A 183 -0.55 0.97 -10.70
N PHE A 184 -0.06 0.01 -11.49
CA PHE A 184 1.27 0.09 -12.08
C PHE A 184 1.20 1.00 -13.31
N GLY A 185 1.83 2.15 -13.23
CA GLY A 185 1.76 3.18 -14.26
C GLY A 185 2.41 2.73 -15.59
N LYS A 186 1.94 3.29 -16.70
CA LYS A 186 2.51 2.99 -18.02
C LYS A 186 4.01 3.35 -18.10
N ASN A 187 4.40 4.47 -17.51
CA ASN A 187 5.80 4.89 -17.47
C ASN A 187 6.63 3.93 -16.59
N ALA A 188 6.13 3.57 -15.43
CA ALA A 188 6.77 2.59 -14.56
C ALA A 188 6.98 1.25 -15.29
N PHE A 189 5.99 0.78 -16.06
CA PHE A 189 6.10 -0.44 -16.87
C PHE A 189 7.20 -0.34 -17.91
N SER A 190 7.43 0.82 -18.52
CA SER A 190 8.53 1.00 -19.50
C SER A 190 9.90 1.16 -18.86
N CYS A 191 9.97 1.40 -17.56
CA CYS A 191 11.21 1.52 -16.79
C CYS A 191 11.56 0.24 -16.00
N ALA A 192 10.59 -0.67 -15.82
CA ALA A 192 10.86 -1.96 -15.20
C ALA A 192 11.76 -2.81 -16.13
N PRO A 193 12.85 -3.42 -15.61
CA PRO A 193 13.77 -4.24 -16.40
C PRO A 193 13.12 -5.53 -16.93
#